data_1bce33948da63be66f9701b89af8e885
#
_entry.id   1bce33948da63be66f9701b89af8e885
#
_cell.length_a   1.000
_cell.length_b   1.000
_cell.length_c   1.000
_cell.angle_alpha   90.00
_cell.angle_beta   90.00
_cell.angle_gamma   90.00
#
_symmetry.space_group_name_H-M   'P 1'
#
loop_
_entity.id
_entity.type
_entity.pdbx_description
1 polymer ?
#
loop_
_entity_poly.entity_id
_entity_poly.type
_entity_poly.pdbx_seq_one_letter_code
_entity_poly.pdbx_strand_id
1 'polypeptide(L)'
;EEVYQLAGAPYETMEHTGAKFMRDELRIEAPVDPNLVFMTALNFRSHITGEPAEYPGLFIVPASSIVGPEDAIVRPAESENLHYEAEMAIVVGKRAENVSIDEAHEYIFGVTAGNDVSERAWQSGDIQWVRAKGSKGFNAVGPELVRGADYNNLQITGRHNGEVVQGQNSSDMIFGMEEMV
;
A
#
# COMPACT_ATOMS: atom_id res chain seq x y z
N GLU A 1 -9.54 19.21 13.74
CA GLU A 1 -9.24 17.91 14.39
C GLU A 1 -7.92 18.01 15.14
N GLU A 2 -7.86 17.53 16.40
CA GLU A 2 -6.63 17.46 17.20
C GLU A 2 -5.85 16.20 16.85
N VAL A 3 -4.54 16.33 16.72
CA VAL A 3 -3.56 15.24 16.51
C VAL A 3 -2.63 15.19 17.70
N TYR A 4 -2.37 13.99 18.19
CA TYR A 4 -1.53 13.75 19.35
C TYR A 4 -0.21 13.10 18.92
N GLN A 5 0.90 13.65 19.41
CA GLN A 5 2.22 13.08 19.14
C GLN A 5 2.45 11.80 19.96
N LEU A 6 2.86 10.75 19.27
CA LEU A 6 3.38 9.52 19.89
C LEU A 6 4.87 9.66 20.22
N ALA A 7 5.32 8.89 21.22
CA ALA A 7 6.74 8.83 21.62
C ALA A 7 7.63 8.07 20.61
N GLY A 8 7.03 7.32 19.70
CA GLY A 8 7.71 6.56 18.67
C GLY A 8 6.76 6.16 17.55
N ALA A 9 7.19 5.25 16.68
CA ALA A 9 6.33 4.72 15.64
C ALA A 9 5.12 3.98 16.23
N PRO A 10 3.92 4.07 15.62
CA PRO A 10 2.69 3.53 16.20
C PRO A 10 2.69 1.99 16.36
N TYR A 11 3.53 1.28 15.62
CA TYR A 11 3.74 -0.16 15.79
C TYR A 11 4.75 -0.52 16.89
N GLU A 12 5.47 0.49 17.45
CA GLU A 12 6.39 0.33 18.57
C GLU A 12 5.74 0.75 19.88
N THR A 13 5.02 1.89 19.87
CA THR A 13 4.38 2.43 21.07
C THR A 13 3.15 3.28 20.73
N MET A 14 2.16 3.22 21.61
CA MET A 14 0.99 4.11 21.60
C MET A 14 1.08 5.16 22.71
N GLU A 15 2.24 5.32 23.34
CA GLU A 15 2.47 6.32 24.38
C GLU A 15 2.48 7.73 23.80
N HIS A 16 1.71 8.64 24.38
CA HIS A 16 1.65 10.04 23.97
C HIS A 16 2.73 10.86 24.66
N THR A 17 3.39 11.73 23.92
CA THR A 17 4.35 12.70 24.49
C THR A 17 3.66 13.81 25.29
N GLY A 18 2.35 13.99 25.10
CA GLY A 18 1.56 15.10 25.61
C GLY A 18 1.47 16.30 24.66
N ALA A 19 2.26 16.33 23.61
CA ALA A 19 2.15 17.39 22.58
C ALA A 19 0.91 17.16 21.69
N LYS A 20 0.25 18.27 21.33
CA LYS A 20 -0.93 18.31 20.50
C LYS A 20 -0.76 19.33 19.38
N PHE A 21 -1.34 19.04 18.25
CA PHE A 21 -1.31 19.88 17.06
C PHE A 21 -2.70 19.90 16.42
N MET A 22 -2.98 20.92 15.64
CA MET A 22 -4.15 20.90 14.76
C MET A 22 -3.77 20.25 13.42
N ARG A 23 -4.66 19.42 12.89
CA ARG A 23 -4.42 18.67 11.64
C ARG A 23 -4.06 19.57 10.46
N ASP A 24 -4.65 20.76 10.39
CA ASP A 24 -4.42 21.77 9.35
C ASP A 24 -3.11 22.55 9.50
N GLU A 25 -2.40 22.38 10.61
CA GLU A 25 -1.06 22.93 10.84
C GLU A 25 0.05 21.94 10.43
N LEU A 26 -0.32 20.70 10.06
CA LEU A 26 0.61 19.62 9.75
C LEU A 26 0.60 19.29 8.26
N ARG A 27 1.77 19.04 7.71
CA ARG A 27 1.91 18.32 6.45
C ARG A 27 1.81 16.82 6.73
N ILE A 28 1.02 16.12 5.92
CA ILE A 28 0.87 14.67 6.05
C ILE A 28 1.91 13.98 5.18
N GLU A 29 2.72 13.20 5.83
CA GLU A 29 3.71 12.32 5.22
C GLU A 29 3.16 10.90 5.11
N ALA A 30 3.92 9.99 4.50
CA ALA A 30 3.57 8.57 4.52
C ALA A 30 3.45 8.09 5.99
N PRO A 31 2.39 7.35 6.35
CA PRO A 31 2.17 6.91 7.72
C PRO A 31 3.12 5.78 8.15
N VAL A 32 4.03 5.37 7.27
CA VAL A 32 4.98 4.28 7.47
C VAL A 32 6.34 4.63 6.87
N ASP A 33 7.40 4.09 7.47
CA ASP A 33 8.77 4.11 6.95
C ASP A 33 9.26 2.65 6.83
N PRO A 34 8.90 1.94 5.75
CA PRO A 34 9.14 0.52 5.63
C PRO A 34 10.60 0.21 5.26
N ASN A 35 11.12 -0.89 5.79
CA ASN A 35 12.41 -1.44 5.35
C ASN A 35 12.29 -2.17 4.01
N LEU A 36 11.11 -2.75 3.74
CA LEU A 36 10.85 -3.56 2.57
C LEU A 36 9.38 -3.40 2.17
N VAL A 37 9.14 -3.34 0.87
CA VAL A 37 7.80 -3.26 0.30
C VAL A 37 7.60 -4.42 -0.66
N PHE A 38 6.67 -5.31 -0.31
CA PHE A 38 6.15 -6.33 -1.21
C PHE A 38 4.89 -5.83 -1.89
N MET A 39 4.76 -6.14 -3.15
CA MET A 39 3.57 -5.88 -3.96
C MET A 39 3.03 -7.19 -4.48
N THR A 40 1.72 -7.26 -4.68
CA THR A 40 1.06 -8.45 -5.25
C THR A 40 0.53 -8.16 -6.65
N ALA A 41 0.79 -9.07 -7.56
CA ALA A 41 0.28 -8.97 -8.93
C ALA A 41 -0.96 -9.84 -9.10
N LEU A 42 -1.98 -9.31 -9.81
CA LEU A 42 -3.16 -10.07 -10.27
C LEU A 42 -3.91 -10.80 -9.14
N ASN A 43 -4.01 -10.19 -7.97
CA ASN A 43 -4.60 -10.81 -6.78
C ASN A 43 -6.13 -10.63 -6.67
N PHE A 44 -6.79 -10.09 -7.67
CA PHE A 44 -8.25 -9.97 -7.67
C PHE A 44 -8.87 -10.86 -8.74
N ARG A 45 -9.89 -11.62 -8.35
CA ARG A 45 -10.56 -12.58 -9.24
C ARG A 45 -11.16 -11.91 -10.47
N SER A 46 -11.69 -10.72 -10.29
CA SER A 46 -12.24 -9.90 -11.39
C SER A 46 -11.19 -9.38 -12.39
N HIS A 47 -9.89 -9.42 -12.03
CA HIS A 47 -8.80 -8.93 -12.88
C HIS A 47 -8.12 -10.02 -13.70
N ILE A 48 -8.46 -11.29 -13.46
CA ILE A 48 -7.88 -12.42 -14.18
C ILE A 48 -8.89 -13.10 -15.11
N THR A 49 -8.38 -13.75 -16.14
CA THR A 49 -9.14 -14.66 -17.00
C THR A 49 -8.56 -16.07 -16.86
N GLY A 50 -9.43 -17.05 -16.60
CA GLY A 50 -9.03 -18.44 -16.38
C GLY A 50 -8.76 -18.77 -14.91
N GLU A 51 -7.97 -19.82 -14.68
CA GLU A 51 -7.65 -20.26 -13.33
C GLU A 51 -6.62 -19.35 -12.67
N PRO A 52 -6.77 -19.09 -11.36
CA PRO A 52 -5.75 -18.38 -10.59
C PRO A 52 -4.40 -19.09 -10.61
N ALA A 53 -3.33 -18.34 -10.38
CA ALA A 53 -2.03 -18.93 -10.09
C ALA A 53 -2.10 -19.80 -8.82
N GLU A 54 -1.20 -20.78 -8.71
CA GLU A 54 -1.11 -21.64 -7.53
C GLU A 54 -0.56 -20.89 -6.31
N TYR A 55 0.24 -19.85 -6.54
CA TYR A 55 0.87 -19.03 -5.52
C TYR A 55 0.71 -17.54 -5.85
N PRO A 56 0.70 -16.65 -4.84
CA PRO A 56 0.63 -15.22 -5.07
C PRO A 56 1.84 -14.73 -5.88
N GLY A 57 1.58 -13.93 -6.90
CA GLY A 57 2.61 -13.26 -7.67
C GLY A 57 3.18 -12.08 -6.86
N LEU A 58 4.35 -12.27 -6.24
CA LEU A 58 5.00 -11.25 -5.42
C LEU A 58 6.16 -10.60 -6.16
N PHE A 59 6.29 -9.29 -6.00
CA PHE A 59 7.47 -8.54 -6.42
C PHE A 59 7.86 -7.50 -5.37
N ILE A 60 9.09 -7.01 -5.43
CA ILE A 60 9.64 -6.06 -4.47
C ILE A 60 9.84 -4.72 -5.15
N VAL A 61 9.46 -3.64 -4.47
CA VAL A 61 9.84 -2.28 -4.83
C VAL A 61 10.72 -1.66 -3.73
N PRO A 62 11.63 -0.73 -4.08
CA PRO A 62 12.48 -0.10 -3.08
C PRO A 62 11.65 0.78 -2.14
N ALA A 63 11.98 0.78 -0.84
CA ALA A 63 11.33 1.65 0.14
C ALA A 63 11.39 3.14 -0.25
N SER A 64 12.43 3.55 -0.99
CA SER A 64 12.58 4.91 -1.52
C SER A 64 11.54 5.32 -2.57
N SER A 65 10.70 4.38 -3.03
CA SER A 65 9.55 4.69 -3.90
C SER A 65 8.34 5.20 -3.14
N ILE A 66 8.30 4.97 -1.81
CA ILE A 66 7.20 5.42 -0.94
C ILE A 66 7.24 6.93 -0.79
N VAL A 67 6.07 7.54 -0.91
CA VAL A 67 5.83 8.97 -0.66
C VAL A 67 4.50 9.15 0.07
N GLY A 68 4.31 10.30 0.67
CA GLY A 68 3.09 10.67 1.36
C GLY A 68 1.94 11.05 0.41
N PRO A 69 0.72 11.18 0.92
CA PRO A 69 -0.47 11.48 0.10
C PRO A 69 -0.46 12.90 -0.50
N GLU A 70 0.34 13.81 0.07
CA GLU A 70 0.47 15.19 -0.40
C GLU A 70 1.68 15.40 -1.34
N ASP A 71 2.45 14.34 -1.58
CA ASP A 71 3.60 14.39 -2.46
C ASP A 71 3.20 14.27 -3.93
N ALA A 72 3.97 14.94 -4.79
CA ALA A 72 3.77 14.83 -6.22
C ALA A 72 4.39 13.53 -6.77
N ILE A 73 3.64 12.83 -7.59
CA ILE A 73 4.16 11.76 -8.44
C ILE A 73 4.79 12.41 -9.66
N VAL A 74 6.12 12.30 -9.77
CA VAL A 74 6.87 12.90 -10.88
C VAL A 74 7.01 11.89 -11.99
N ARG A 75 6.33 12.14 -13.12
CA ARG A 75 6.47 11.31 -14.30
C ARG A 75 7.89 11.40 -14.84
N PRO A 76 8.62 10.28 -14.99
CA PRO A 76 9.92 10.28 -15.66
C PRO A 76 9.83 10.78 -17.12
N ALA A 77 10.87 11.44 -17.61
CA ALA A 77 10.87 12.03 -18.95
C ALA A 77 10.69 10.97 -20.05
N GLU A 78 11.20 9.77 -19.80
CA GLU A 78 11.16 8.63 -20.73
C GLU A 78 9.88 7.79 -20.60
N SER A 79 8.99 8.14 -19.67
CA SER A 79 7.73 7.43 -19.47
C SER A 79 6.76 7.69 -20.62
N GLU A 80 6.23 6.63 -21.21
CA GLU A 80 5.28 6.68 -22.31
C GLU A 80 3.84 6.45 -21.85
N ASN A 81 3.64 5.54 -20.90
CA ASN A 81 2.30 5.07 -20.51
C ASN A 81 2.18 4.87 -18.99
N LEU A 82 2.00 5.97 -18.26
CA LEU A 82 1.89 5.98 -16.81
C LEU A 82 0.43 5.83 -16.37
N HIS A 83 0.18 4.81 -15.54
CA HIS A 83 -1.13 4.52 -14.95
C HIS A 83 -1.09 4.66 -13.43
N TYR A 84 -2.23 5.03 -12.85
CA TYR A 84 -2.52 4.88 -11.42
C TYR A 84 -3.14 3.51 -11.13
N GLU A 85 -2.98 3.01 -9.92
CA GLU A 85 -3.65 1.81 -9.40
C GLU A 85 -4.01 2.08 -7.94
N ALA A 86 -5.29 2.30 -7.66
CA ALA A 86 -5.76 2.45 -6.28
C ALA A 86 -5.74 1.09 -5.59
N GLU A 87 -5.04 1.02 -4.46
CA GLU A 87 -4.71 -0.20 -3.75
C GLU A 87 -5.02 -0.09 -2.26
N MET A 88 -5.11 -1.25 -1.61
CA MET A 88 -5.04 -1.39 -0.17
C MET A 88 -3.63 -1.90 0.19
N ALA A 89 -2.99 -1.24 1.14
CA ALA A 89 -1.73 -1.68 1.70
C ALA A 89 -1.92 -2.12 3.16
N ILE A 90 -1.40 -3.29 3.51
CA ILE A 90 -1.27 -3.70 4.91
C ILE A 90 0.11 -3.35 5.45
N VAL A 91 0.17 -3.07 6.73
CA VAL A 91 1.43 -2.81 7.44
C VAL A 91 1.70 -3.95 8.42
N VAL A 92 2.78 -4.69 8.19
CA VAL A 92 3.28 -5.68 9.11
C VAL A 92 4.07 -4.96 10.21
N GLY A 93 3.54 -4.98 11.43
CA GLY A 93 4.05 -4.17 12.55
C GLY A 93 5.09 -4.86 13.42
N LYS A 94 5.34 -6.15 13.22
CA LYS A 94 6.36 -6.92 13.93
C LYS A 94 6.99 -7.96 13.02
N ARG A 95 8.20 -8.41 13.33
CA ARG A 95 8.89 -9.43 12.54
C ARG A 95 8.05 -10.71 12.46
N ALA A 96 7.75 -11.15 11.24
CA ALA A 96 7.10 -12.42 10.93
C ALA A 96 8.16 -13.40 10.37
N GLU A 97 8.19 -14.61 10.90
CA GLU A 97 9.11 -15.67 10.44
C GLU A 97 8.48 -17.03 10.74
N ASN A 98 8.24 -17.83 9.71
CA ASN A 98 7.57 -19.13 9.82
C ASN A 98 6.22 -19.05 10.56
N VAL A 99 5.44 -18.05 10.24
CA VAL A 99 4.11 -17.80 10.83
C VAL A 99 3.08 -18.66 10.11
N SER A 100 2.17 -19.27 10.84
CA SER A 100 1.03 -19.96 10.24
C SER A 100 -0.02 -18.95 9.75
N ILE A 101 -0.83 -19.32 8.77
CA ILE A 101 -1.93 -18.48 8.26
C ILE A 101 -2.86 -18.05 9.40
N ASP A 102 -3.18 -18.96 10.32
CA ASP A 102 -4.07 -18.69 11.45
C ASP A 102 -3.51 -17.63 12.41
N GLU A 103 -2.19 -17.51 12.53
CA GLU A 103 -1.51 -16.55 13.40
C GLU A 103 -1.12 -15.24 12.68
N ALA A 104 -1.13 -15.22 11.35
CA ALA A 104 -0.64 -14.11 10.54
C ALA A 104 -1.36 -12.79 10.83
N HIS A 105 -2.66 -12.83 11.18
CA HIS A 105 -3.44 -11.65 11.55
C HIS A 105 -2.85 -10.87 12.73
N GLU A 106 -2.12 -11.53 13.66
CA GLU A 106 -1.47 -10.89 14.81
C GLU A 106 -0.26 -10.01 14.42
N TYR A 107 0.27 -10.20 13.20
CA TYR A 107 1.42 -9.47 12.66
C TYR A 107 0.98 -8.25 11.84
N ILE A 108 -0.27 -8.22 11.39
CA ILE A 108 -0.85 -7.10 10.66
C ILE A 108 -1.20 -5.99 11.65
N PHE A 109 -0.46 -4.89 11.60
CA PHE A 109 -0.69 -3.75 12.47
C PHE A 109 -1.91 -2.93 12.04
N GLY A 110 -2.09 -2.75 10.74
CA GLY A 110 -3.19 -1.96 10.19
C GLY A 110 -3.16 -1.87 8.67
N VAL A 111 -4.07 -1.08 8.15
CA VAL A 111 -4.23 -0.87 6.71
C VAL A 111 -4.17 0.61 6.36
N THR A 112 -3.72 0.91 5.15
CA THR A 112 -3.75 2.24 4.56
C THR A 112 -4.10 2.16 3.08
N ALA A 113 -4.50 3.28 2.48
CA ALA A 113 -4.65 3.37 1.04
C ALA A 113 -3.28 3.50 0.37
N GLY A 114 -3.16 2.96 -0.83
CA GLY A 114 -1.98 3.04 -1.66
C GLY A 114 -2.31 3.42 -3.11
N ASN A 115 -1.29 3.87 -3.82
CA ASN A 115 -1.36 4.06 -5.27
C ASN A 115 -0.12 3.43 -5.88
N ASP A 116 -0.28 2.27 -6.53
CA ASP A 116 0.79 1.56 -7.25
C ASP A 116 0.92 2.12 -8.66
N VAL A 117 1.60 3.25 -8.79
CA VAL A 117 1.82 3.88 -10.08
C VAL A 117 2.69 3.00 -10.97
N SER A 118 2.21 2.74 -12.17
CA SER A 118 2.79 1.77 -13.09
C SER A 118 3.12 2.40 -14.43
N GLU A 119 4.35 2.26 -14.88
CA GLU A 119 4.73 2.57 -16.25
C GLU A 119 4.57 1.31 -17.10
N ARG A 120 3.54 1.26 -17.93
CA ARG A 120 3.10 0.03 -18.64
C ARG A 120 4.06 -0.42 -19.73
N ALA A 121 4.72 0.51 -20.43
CA ALA A 121 5.69 0.15 -21.46
C ALA A 121 6.91 -0.53 -20.81
N TRP A 122 7.37 -0.02 -19.67
CA TRP A 122 8.46 -0.66 -18.92
C TRP A 122 8.03 -1.98 -18.29
N GLN A 123 6.82 -2.03 -17.74
CA GLN A 123 6.27 -3.26 -17.16
C GLN A 123 6.22 -4.41 -18.15
N SER A 124 5.89 -4.15 -19.42
CA SER A 124 5.83 -5.17 -20.46
C SER A 124 7.20 -5.63 -20.96
N GLY A 125 8.23 -4.80 -20.83
CA GLY A 125 9.58 -5.05 -21.35
C GLY A 125 10.59 -5.51 -20.31
N ASP A 126 10.40 -5.17 -19.05
CA ASP A 126 11.35 -5.47 -17.98
C ASP A 126 11.11 -6.88 -17.40
N ILE A 127 12.20 -7.60 -17.13
CA ILE A 127 12.13 -8.91 -16.45
C ILE A 127 11.64 -8.75 -15.01
N GLN A 128 12.07 -7.67 -14.35
CA GLN A 128 11.67 -7.30 -13.00
C GLN A 128 11.02 -5.91 -13.04
N TRP A 129 9.93 -5.71 -12.34
CA TRP A 129 9.14 -4.49 -12.39
C TRP A 129 9.67 -3.35 -11.49
N VAL A 130 10.91 -3.44 -11.02
CA VAL A 130 11.50 -2.43 -10.11
C VAL A 130 11.44 -1.03 -10.72
N ARG A 131 11.82 -0.87 -12.00
CA ARG A 131 11.74 0.42 -12.69
C ARG A 131 10.29 0.82 -12.97
N ALA A 132 9.49 -0.13 -13.44
CA ALA A 132 8.11 0.12 -13.86
C ALA A 132 7.17 0.51 -12.70
N LYS A 133 7.44 0.02 -11.48
CA LYS A 133 6.60 0.16 -10.31
C LYS A 133 7.31 0.79 -9.09
N GLY A 134 8.63 0.75 -9.05
CA GLY A 134 9.45 1.21 -7.93
C GLY A 134 10.24 2.48 -8.21
N SER A 135 9.94 3.22 -9.26
CA SER A 135 10.53 4.53 -9.51
C SER A 135 10.18 5.51 -8.39
N LYS A 136 11.03 6.50 -8.16
CA LYS A 136 10.87 7.45 -7.06
C LYS A 136 9.47 8.08 -7.08
N GLY A 137 8.75 7.96 -5.96
CA GLY A 137 7.42 8.53 -5.78
C GLY A 137 6.28 7.77 -6.46
N PHE A 138 6.52 6.54 -6.96
CA PHE A 138 5.47 5.75 -7.60
C PHE A 138 4.51 5.11 -6.61
N ASN A 139 4.89 5.01 -5.32
CA ASN A 139 4.08 4.36 -4.31
C ASN A 139 3.64 5.38 -3.24
N ALA A 140 2.62 6.16 -3.55
CA ALA A 140 2.00 7.04 -2.57
C ALA A 140 1.13 6.24 -1.60
N VAL A 141 1.31 6.43 -0.28
CA VAL A 141 0.54 5.75 0.76
C VAL A 141 0.02 6.73 1.81
N GLY A 142 -1.12 6.43 2.38
CA GLY A 142 -1.77 7.26 3.39
C GLY A 142 -3.19 7.68 3.00
N PRO A 143 -3.76 8.72 3.65
CA PRO A 143 -3.14 9.59 4.67
C PRO A 143 -3.05 8.97 6.07
N GLU A 144 -3.81 7.92 6.35
CA GLU A 144 -3.98 7.34 7.67
C GLU A 144 -3.59 5.87 7.67
N LEU A 145 -3.09 5.39 8.81
CA LEU A 145 -2.92 3.97 9.10
C LEU A 145 -4.00 3.55 10.09
N VAL A 146 -4.93 2.73 9.64
CA VAL A 146 -6.11 2.32 10.39
C VAL A 146 -5.90 0.95 11.03
N ARG A 147 -6.01 0.88 12.36
CA ARG A 147 -5.96 -0.38 13.10
C ARG A 147 -7.36 -0.98 13.23
N GLY A 148 -7.43 -2.31 13.20
CA GLY A 148 -8.68 -3.06 13.46
C GLY A 148 -9.72 -2.94 12.35
N ALA A 149 -9.34 -2.46 11.17
CA ALA A 149 -10.20 -2.52 10.01
C ALA A 149 -10.37 -3.98 9.55
N ASP A 150 -11.55 -4.30 9.04
CA ASP A 150 -11.80 -5.59 8.39
C ASP A 150 -11.21 -5.55 6.97
N TYR A 151 -9.88 -5.77 6.87
CA TYR A 151 -9.15 -5.73 5.61
C TYR A 151 -9.58 -6.82 4.60
N ASN A 152 -10.38 -7.79 5.03
CA ASN A 152 -10.96 -8.81 4.16
C ASN A 152 -12.28 -8.34 3.51
N ASN A 153 -12.81 -7.18 3.93
CA ASN A 153 -14.05 -6.61 3.37
C ASN A 153 -14.01 -5.07 3.32
N LEU A 154 -13.01 -4.52 2.65
CA LEU A 154 -12.87 -3.08 2.43
C LEU A 154 -13.17 -2.70 0.99
N GLN A 155 -13.92 -1.61 0.82
CA GLN A 155 -14.13 -1.00 -0.49
C GLN A 155 -12.91 -0.15 -0.88
N ILE A 156 -12.28 -0.52 -1.99
CA ILE A 156 -11.18 0.23 -2.60
C ILE A 156 -11.77 1.07 -3.73
N THR A 157 -11.52 2.37 -3.73
CA THR A 157 -12.04 3.27 -4.76
C THR A 157 -10.96 4.24 -5.23
N GLY A 158 -10.65 4.20 -6.52
CA GLY A 158 -9.82 5.18 -7.20
C GLY A 158 -10.67 6.29 -7.83
N ARG A 159 -10.29 7.56 -7.60
CA ARG A 159 -10.91 8.72 -8.23
C ARG A 159 -9.88 9.54 -8.98
N HIS A 160 -10.23 9.95 -10.19
CA HIS A 160 -9.43 10.87 -10.98
C HIS A 160 -10.25 12.10 -11.32
N ASN A 161 -9.81 13.27 -10.90
CA ASN A 161 -10.56 14.53 -11.05
C ASN A 161 -12.00 14.45 -10.49
N GLY A 162 -12.20 13.72 -9.40
CA GLY A 162 -13.50 13.53 -8.74
C GLY A 162 -14.37 12.40 -9.30
N GLU A 163 -14.07 11.88 -10.49
CA GLU A 163 -14.76 10.74 -11.09
C GLU A 163 -14.21 9.41 -10.59
N VAL A 164 -15.08 8.45 -10.33
CA VAL A 164 -14.66 7.08 -9.96
C VAL A 164 -14.15 6.38 -11.22
N VAL A 165 -12.89 5.98 -11.18
CA VAL A 165 -12.20 5.31 -12.30
C VAL A 165 -11.78 3.89 -11.96
N GLN A 166 -11.80 3.54 -10.67
CA GLN A 166 -11.49 2.21 -10.16
C GLN A 166 -12.35 1.94 -8.93
N GLY A 167 -12.88 0.73 -8.81
CA GLY A 167 -13.66 0.31 -7.65
C GLY A 167 -13.65 -1.20 -7.52
N GLN A 168 -13.23 -1.70 -6.34
CA GLN A 168 -13.21 -3.10 -6.01
C GLN A 168 -13.32 -3.30 -4.50
N ASN A 169 -13.75 -4.48 -4.08
CA ASN A 169 -13.78 -4.86 -2.67
C ASN A 169 -12.69 -5.90 -2.39
N SER A 170 -12.00 -5.79 -1.26
CA SER A 170 -10.93 -6.73 -0.88
C SER A 170 -11.43 -8.17 -0.70
N SER A 171 -12.72 -8.40 -0.52
CA SER A 171 -13.31 -9.75 -0.52
C SER A 171 -13.23 -10.47 -1.88
N ASP A 172 -12.85 -9.77 -2.96
CA ASP A 172 -12.59 -10.35 -4.29
C ASP A 172 -11.14 -10.85 -4.45
N MET A 173 -10.29 -10.69 -3.44
CA MET A 173 -8.92 -11.21 -3.47
C MET A 173 -8.89 -12.73 -3.63
N ILE A 174 -7.89 -13.20 -4.38
CA ILE A 174 -7.62 -14.62 -4.61
C ILE A 174 -6.88 -15.20 -3.41
N PHE A 175 -5.81 -14.52 -2.98
CA PHE A 175 -5.01 -14.83 -1.81
C PHE A 175 -5.28 -13.77 -0.74
N GLY A 176 -5.63 -14.22 0.47
CA GLY A 176 -5.90 -13.34 1.61
C GLY A 176 -4.64 -12.65 2.14
N MET A 177 -4.82 -11.63 2.97
CA MET A 177 -3.69 -10.91 3.55
C MET A 177 -2.86 -11.77 4.49
N GLU A 178 -3.48 -12.74 5.16
CA GLU A 178 -2.82 -13.72 6.02
C GLU A 178 -1.89 -14.66 5.25
N GLU A 179 -2.19 -14.92 3.98
CA GLU A 179 -1.35 -15.73 3.08
C GLU A 179 -0.13 -14.94 2.57
N MET A 180 -0.17 -13.59 2.68
CA MET A 180 0.92 -12.70 2.25
C MET A 180 1.96 -12.45 3.36
N VAL A 181 1.61 -12.70 4.61
CA VAL A 181 2.49 -12.54 5.79
C VAL A 181 3.31 -13.79 6.03
#